data_e4dafe1e607e9405f386a91eb91b2160
#
_entry.id   e4dafe1e607e9405f386a91eb91b2160
#
_cell.length_a   1.000
_cell.length_b   1.000
_cell.length_c   1.000
_cell.angle_alpha   90.00
_cell.angle_beta   90.00
_cell.angle_gamma   90.00
#
_symmetry.space_group_name_H-M   'P 1'
#
loop_
_entity.id
_entity.type
_entity.pdbx_description
1 polymer ?
#
loop_
_entity_poly.entity_id
_entity_poly.type
_entity_poly.pdbx_seq_one_letter_code
_entity_poly.pdbx_strand_id
1 'polypeptide(L)'
;YLYSPRKIDFYHSLPVKRSRMFWHKTLQSLLYYLLPYLAMEFFSVCIGAMRGFFSLHLMKLAFLMMVFHLLLYLLLYFSVVLVICITGHLLMGALLLIAVAAYGPVLSVTLQFYEYAFYYTSSAGVYGFIKGLREMASPVILAYTFVGKYAEENYGGILGIVLLVTIAFGVLGYYAFVYRKSERTGMAFVFPWVGKIIRFMIVVPGGLGIGLIFYMLPSDNSRIVWWIFGLIFGT
;
A
#
# COMPACT_ATOMS: atom_id res chain seq x y z
N TYR A 1 15.73 -13.73 0.87
CA TYR A 1 16.50 -14.45 1.88
C TYR A 1 15.80 -14.47 3.25
N LEU A 2 14.93 -13.50 3.58
CA LEU A 2 14.24 -13.33 4.86
C LEU A 2 13.28 -14.48 5.24
N TYR A 3 12.92 -15.36 4.32
CA TYR A 3 12.02 -16.50 4.56
C TYR A 3 12.76 -17.85 4.66
N SER A 4 14.08 -17.86 4.54
CA SER A 4 14.89 -19.08 4.64
C SER A 4 15.81 -19.00 5.86
N PRO A 5 15.66 -19.88 6.88
CA PRO A 5 16.50 -19.86 8.07
C PRO A 5 17.99 -19.92 7.75
N ARG A 6 18.39 -20.84 6.87
CA ARG A 6 19.82 -21.00 6.46
C ARG A 6 20.40 -19.74 5.85
N LYS A 7 19.63 -19.03 5.02
CA LYS A 7 20.09 -17.77 4.40
C LYS A 7 20.14 -16.62 5.41
N ILE A 8 19.19 -16.57 6.35
CA ILE A 8 19.19 -15.55 7.42
C ILE A 8 20.41 -15.73 8.30
N ASP A 9 20.70 -16.95 8.75
CA ASP A 9 21.86 -17.24 9.60
C ASP A 9 23.16 -16.85 8.91
N PHE A 10 23.30 -17.18 7.62
CA PHE A 10 24.43 -16.75 6.82
C PHE A 10 24.58 -15.23 6.75
N TYR A 11 23.50 -14.50 6.42
CA TYR A 11 23.58 -13.04 6.33
C TYR A 11 23.78 -12.36 7.70
N HIS A 12 23.28 -12.96 8.79
CA HIS A 12 23.47 -12.44 10.12
C HIS A 12 24.83 -12.77 10.73
N SER A 13 25.56 -13.77 10.21
CA SER A 13 26.94 -14.08 10.60
C SER A 13 27.96 -13.15 9.95
N LEU A 14 27.56 -12.38 8.91
CA LEU A 14 28.46 -11.42 8.28
C LEU A 14 28.77 -10.24 9.23
N PRO A 15 30.03 -9.75 9.26
CA PRO A 15 30.44 -8.63 10.12
C PRO A 15 29.94 -7.28 9.58
N VAL A 16 28.65 -7.21 9.22
CA VAL A 16 28.01 -6.01 8.66
C VAL A 16 26.80 -5.62 9.49
N LYS A 17 26.71 -4.35 9.86
CA LYS A 17 25.54 -3.82 10.59
C LYS A 17 24.27 -4.00 9.76
N ARG A 18 23.19 -4.47 10.38
CA ARG A 18 21.88 -4.65 9.71
C ARG A 18 21.37 -3.39 9.02
N SER A 19 21.59 -2.22 9.63
CA SER A 19 21.28 -0.93 9.03
C SER A 19 21.99 -0.73 7.66
N ARG A 20 23.29 -1.03 7.58
CA ARG A 20 24.04 -0.93 6.32
C ARG A 20 23.51 -1.91 5.27
N MET A 21 23.15 -3.13 5.70
CA MET A 21 22.56 -4.13 4.82
C MET A 21 21.20 -3.67 4.24
N PHE A 22 20.37 -3.04 5.05
CA PHE A 22 19.08 -2.47 4.61
C PHE A 22 19.30 -1.46 3.48
N TRP A 23 20.17 -0.47 3.72
CA TRP A 23 20.44 0.59 2.74
C TRP A 23 21.09 0.07 1.47
N HIS A 24 22.00 -0.90 1.58
CA HIS A 24 22.59 -1.55 0.40
C HIS A 24 21.54 -2.24 -0.46
N LYS A 25 20.60 -2.98 0.16
CA LYS A 25 19.52 -3.65 -0.56
C LYS A 25 18.55 -2.67 -1.18
N THR A 26 18.20 -1.60 -0.47
CA THR A 26 17.36 -0.53 -0.98
C THR A 26 18.01 0.18 -2.17
N LEU A 27 19.29 0.55 -2.05
CA LEU A 27 20.03 1.20 -3.13
C LEU A 27 20.17 0.27 -4.36
N GLN A 28 20.47 -1.00 -4.15
CA GLN A 28 20.53 -1.99 -5.22
C GLN A 28 19.20 -2.12 -5.96
N SER A 29 18.09 -2.20 -5.22
CA SER A 29 16.73 -2.24 -5.79
C SER A 29 16.40 -0.98 -6.58
N LEU A 30 16.77 0.19 -6.03
CA LEU A 30 16.59 1.47 -6.69
C LEU A 30 17.38 1.55 -8.01
N LEU A 31 18.63 1.10 -8.02
CA LEU A 31 19.46 1.07 -9.23
C LEU A 31 18.88 0.13 -10.29
N TYR A 32 18.38 -1.05 -9.91
CA TYR A 32 17.75 -1.98 -10.86
C TYR A 32 16.48 -1.41 -11.51
N TYR A 33 15.77 -0.53 -10.82
CA TYR A 33 14.63 0.18 -11.39
C TYR A 33 15.07 1.41 -12.21
N LEU A 34 15.96 2.24 -11.64
CA LEU A 34 16.32 3.53 -12.21
C LEU A 34 17.13 3.40 -13.50
N LEU A 35 18.06 2.43 -13.60
CA LEU A 35 18.90 2.27 -14.78
C LEU A 35 18.10 1.95 -16.06
N PRO A 36 17.19 0.95 -16.08
CA PRO A 36 16.35 0.70 -17.25
C PRO A 36 15.44 1.88 -17.56
N TYR A 37 14.89 2.52 -16.51
CA TYR A 37 14.03 3.68 -16.69
C TYR A 37 14.75 4.85 -17.36
N LEU A 38 15.95 5.20 -16.87
CA LEU A 38 16.78 6.25 -17.49
C LEU A 38 17.18 5.92 -18.92
N ALA A 39 17.47 4.66 -19.22
CA ALA A 39 17.77 4.23 -20.58
C ALA A 39 16.57 4.45 -21.50
N MET A 40 15.36 4.05 -21.09
CA MET A 40 14.13 4.26 -21.86
C MET A 40 13.82 5.75 -22.04
N GLU A 41 13.97 6.56 -20.99
CA GLU A 41 13.78 8.01 -21.04
C GLU A 41 14.75 8.67 -21.99
N PHE A 42 16.03 8.29 -21.94
CA PHE A 42 17.07 8.76 -22.86
C PHE A 42 16.71 8.46 -24.31
N PHE A 43 16.32 7.22 -24.64
CA PHE A 43 15.88 6.86 -25.99
C PHE A 43 14.66 7.67 -26.44
N SER A 44 13.68 7.88 -25.55
CA SER A 44 12.49 8.70 -25.83
C SER A 44 12.87 10.14 -26.19
N VAL A 45 13.74 10.76 -25.42
CA VAL A 45 14.24 12.12 -25.69
C VAL A 45 15.02 12.17 -27.00
N CYS A 46 15.87 11.19 -27.30
CA CYS A 46 16.61 11.09 -28.56
C CYS A 46 15.67 11.01 -29.78
N ILE A 47 14.63 10.15 -29.71
CA ILE A 47 13.63 10.02 -30.77
C ILE A 47 12.86 11.34 -30.96
N GLY A 48 12.49 11.99 -29.86
CA GLY A 48 11.85 13.32 -29.89
C GLY A 48 12.74 14.37 -30.55
N ALA A 49 14.04 14.39 -30.24
CA ALA A 49 15.01 15.28 -30.83
C ALA A 49 15.19 15.04 -32.35
N MET A 50 15.27 13.78 -32.79
CA MET A 50 15.35 13.43 -34.22
C MET A 50 14.12 13.85 -35.00
N ARG A 51 12.95 13.95 -34.40
CA ARG A 51 11.70 14.44 -34.99
C ARG A 51 11.52 15.94 -34.86
N GLY A 52 12.50 16.69 -34.39
CA GLY A 52 12.45 18.15 -34.26
C GLY A 52 11.67 18.67 -33.04
N PHE A 53 11.26 17.81 -32.12
CA PHE A 53 10.51 18.21 -30.90
C PHE A 53 11.39 18.54 -29.71
N PHE A 54 12.72 18.74 -29.94
CA PHE A 54 13.64 19.04 -28.84
C PHE A 54 13.41 20.46 -28.31
N SER A 55 13.01 20.58 -27.06
CA SER A 55 12.81 21.87 -26.39
C SER A 55 13.20 21.77 -24.92
N LEU A 56 13.54 22.90 -24.29
CA LEU A 56 13.80 22.97 -22.85
C LEU A 56 12.57 22.55 -22.04
N HIS A 57 11.38 22.81 -22.55
CA HIS A 57 10.11 22.39 -21.96
C HIS A 57 10.01 20.85 -21.91
N LEU A 58 10.35 20.15 -22.99
CA LEU A 58 10.38 18.69 -23.04
C LEU A 58 11.33 18.10 -21.99
N MET A 59 12.53 18.68 -21.84
CA MET A 59 13.50 18.20 -20.84
C MET A 59 13.00 18.40 -19.40
N LYS A 60 12.35 19.54 -19.11
CA LYS A 60 11.71 19.77 -17.79
C LYS A 60 10.61 18.76 -17.51
N LEU A 61 9.78 18.45 -18.51
CA LEU A 61 8.70 17.47 -18.41
C LEU A 61 9.26 16.07 -18.16
N ALA A 62 10.30 15.65 -18.91
CA ALA A 62 10.98 14.38 -18.73
C ALA A 62 11.57 14.23 -17.31
N PHE A 63 12.24 15.28 -16.82
CA PHE A 63 12.76 15.28 -15.45
C PHE A 63 11.65 15.18 -14.38
N LEU A 64 10.56 15.92 -14.57
CA LEU A 64 9.40 15.86 -13.65
C LEU A 64 8.78 14.47 -13.64
N MET A 65 8.61 13.85 -14.81
CA MET A 65 8.13 12.47 -14.97
C MET A 65 9.05 11.47 -14.27
N MET A 66 10.37 11.65 -14.39
CA MET A 66 11.35 10.79 -13.69
C MET A 66 11.19 10.86 -12.17
N VAL A 67 11.09 12.06 -11.61
CA VAL A 67 10.89 12.26 -10.16
C VAL A 67 9.56 11.63 -9.70
N PHE A 68 8.52 11.80 -10.49
CA PHE A 68 7.21 11.23 -10.24
C PHE A 68 7.23 9.70 -10.19
N HIS A 69 7.81 9.06 -11.21
CA HIS A 69 7.93 7.60 -11.26
C HIS A 69 8.83 7.04 -10.15
N LEU A 70 9.89 7.77 -9.79
CA LEU A 70 10.75 7.41 -8.66
C LEU A 70 9.96 7.40 -7.35
N LEU A 71 9.13 8.40 -7.11
CA LEU A 71 8.32 8.50 -5.91
C LEU A 71 7.28 7.36 -5.83
N LEU A 72 6.62 7.05 -6.95
CA LEU A 72 5.70 5.90 -7.04
C LEU A 72 6.41 4.58 -6.76
N TYR A 73 7.59 4.39 -7.36
CA TYR A 73 8.39 3.20 -7.10
C TYR A 73 8.74 3.08 -5.62
N LEU A 74 9.21 4.16 -4.98
CA LEU A 74 9.57 4.14 -3.55
C LEU A 74 8.37 3.84 -2.66
N LEU A 75 7.18 4.41 -2.95
CA LEU A 75 5.95 4.14 -2.22
C LEU A 75 5.61 2.64 -2.24
N LEU A 76 5.58 2.03 -3.42
CA LEU A 76 5.27 0.62 -3.58
C LEU A 76 6.39 -0.27 -3.03
N TYR A 77 7.66 0.07 -3.27
CA TYR A 77 8.80 -0.66 -2.75
C TYR A 77 8.80 -0.74 -1.22
N PHE A 78 8.67 0.40 -0.53
CA PHE A 78 8.66 0.40 0.94
C PHE A 78 7.43 -0.27 1.53
N SER A 79 6.28 -0.23 0.87
CA SER A 79 5.10 -0.99 1.31
C SER A 79 5.35 -2.50 1.24
N VAL A 80 5.96 -3.00 0.18
CA VAL A 80 6.35 -4.40 0.02
C VAL A 80 7.44 -4.79 1.03
N VAL A 81 8.47 -3.97 1.21
CA VAL A 81 9.55 -4.20 2.19
C VAL A 81 8.99 -4.31 3.60
N LEU A 82 8.08 -3.41 3.99
CA LEU A 82 7.44 -3.46 5.30
C LEU A 82 6.71 -4.79 5.49
N VAL A 83 5.87 -5.20 4.54
CA VAL A 83 5.12 -6.47 4.59
C VAL A 83 6.07 -7.66 4.72
N ILE A 84 7.15 -7.71 3.93
CA ILE A 84 8.15 -8.78 3.98
C ILE A 84 8.87 -8.82 5.32
N CYS A 85 9.16 -7.67 5.92
CA CYS A 85 9.86 -7.59 7.20
C CYS A 85 9.01 -8.03 8.39
N ILE A 86 7.70 -7.78 8.36
CA ILE A 86 6.79 -8.14 9.45
C ILE A 86 6.27 -9.58 9.38
N THR A 87 6.36 -10.23 8.21
CA THR A 87 5.94 -11.62 8.00
C THR A 87 7.13 -12.58 8.07
N GLY A 88 6.90 -13.78 8.61
CA GLY A 88 7.93 -14.82 8.75
C GLY A 88 7.88 -15.90 7.67
N HIS A 89 6.79 -15.96 6.87
CA HIS A 89 6.55 -16.97 5.85
C HIS A 89 6.12 -16.32 4.53
N LEU A 90 6.60 -16.84 3.41
CA LEU A 90 6.34 -16.27 2.08
C LEU A 90 4.84 -16.17 1.75
N LEU A 91 4.09 -17.25 2.01
CA LEU A 91 2.64 -17.28 1.75
C LEU A 91 1.91 -16.20 2.55
N MET A 92 2.24 -16.06 3.84
CA MET A 92 1.66 -15.01 4.70
C MET A 92 2.03 -13.62 4.22
N GLY A 93 3.27 -13.44 3.70
CA GLY A 93 3.69 -12.19 3.08
C GLY A 93 2.87 -11.84 1.83
N ALA A 94 2.66 -12.81 0.95
CA ALA A 94 1.84 -12.62 -0.24
C ALA A 94 0.37 -12.31 0.11
N LEU A 95 -0.23 -13.06 1.03
CA LEU A 95 -1.60 -12.82 1.49
C LEU A 95 -1.75 -11.44 2.16
N LEU A 96 -0.79 -11.05 3.00
CA LEU A 96 -0.82 -9.74 3.64
C LEU A 96 -0.65 -8.61 2.62
N LEU A 97 0.18 -8.78 1.60
CA LEU A 97 0.34 -7.78 0.53
C LEU A 97 -0.98 -7.57 -0.21
N ILE A 98 -1.68 -8.66 -0.56
CA ILE A 98 -3.02 -8.59 -1.18
C ILE A 98 -4.01 -7.91 -0.22
N ALA A 99 -4.01 -8.27 1.06
CA ALA A 99 -4.88 -7.68 2.05
C ALA A 99 -4.65 -6.16 2.20
N VAL A 100 -3.40 -5.71 2.28
CA VAL A 100 -3.04 -4.27 2.35
C VAL A 100 -3.46 -3.55 1.06
N ALA A 101 -3.29 -4.16 -0.11
CA ALA A 101 -3.71 -3.58 -1.38
C ALA A 101 -5.24 -3.45 -1.49
N ALA A 102 -5.99 -4.47 -1.04
CA ALA A 102 -7.44 -4.53 -1.13
C ALA A 102 -8.17 -3.79 0.00
N TYR A 103 -7.49 -3.47 1.12
CA TYR A 103 -8.13 -2.94 2.34
C TYR A 103 -8.91 -1.65 2.08
N GLY A 104 -8.31 -0.68 1.41
CA GLY A 104 -8.95 0.60 1.09
C GLY A 104 -10.23 0.43 0.24
N PRO A 105 -10.15 -0.27 -0.90
CA PRO A 105 -11.33 -0.58 -1.73
C PRO A 105 -12.44 -1.30 -0.95
N VAL A 106 -12.11 -2.37 -0.24
CA VAL A 106 -13.09 -3.17 0.51
C VAL A 106 -13.78 -2.32 1.57
N LEU A 107 -13.02 -1.58 2.37
CA LEU A 107 -13.58 -0.73 3.41
C LEU A 107 -14.47 0.38 2.82
N SER A 108 -14.05 1.02 1.74
CA SER A 108 -14.83 2.10 1.11
C SER A 108 -16.13 1.60 0.50
N VAL A 109 -16.11 0.45 -0.17
CA VAL A 109 -17.32 -0.16 -0.73
C VAL A 109 -18.29 -0.54 0.38
N THR A 110 -17.78 -1.14 1.46
CA THR A 110 -18.59 -1.48 2.64
C THR A 110 -19.25 -0.23 3.23
N LEU A 111 -18.50 0.86 3.44
CA LEU A 111 -19.02 2.10 3.97
C LEU A 111 -20.06 2.76 3.04
N GLN A 112 -19.87 2.70 1.72
CA GLN A 112 -20.88 3.19 0.75
C GLN A 112 -22.19 2.41 0.86
N PHE A 113 -22.13 1.08 1.00
CA PHE A 113 -23.35 0.29 1.21
C PHE A 113 -24.05 0.64 2.53
N TYR A 114 -23.31 0.93 3.60
CA TYR A 114 -23.90 1.43 4.86
C TYR A 114 -24.57 2.79 4.66
N GLU A 115 -23.96 3.68 3.92
CA GLU A 115 -24.53 4.97 3.56
C GLU A 115 -25.87 4.80 2.85
N TYR A 116 -25.93 3.95 1.81
CA TYR A 116 -27.17 3.63 1.11
C TYR A 116 -28.23 2.96 1.98
N ALA A 117 -27.84 2.09 2.91
CA ALA A 117 -28.75 1.31 3.73
C ALA A 117 -29.39 2.13 4.86
N PHE A 118 -28.65 3.06 5.46
CA PHE A 118 -29.05 3.73 6.71
C PHE A 118 -29.22 5.25 6.59
N TYR A 119 -28.62 5.89 5.58
CA TYR A 119 -28.69 7.34 5.42
C TYR A 119 -29.46 7.69 4.15
N TYR A 120 -30.70 8.23 4.34
CA TYR A 120 -31.55 8.68 3.23
C TYR A 120 -31.03 9.97 2.57
N THR A 121 -30.28 10.78 3.30
CA THR A 121 -29.68 12.03 2.80
C THR A 121 -28.18 12.00 3.06
N SER A 122 -27.41 11.57 2.04
CA SER A 122 -25.98 11.63 2.08
C SER A 122 -25.52 13.09 1.98
N SER A 123 -24.80 13.57 3.01
CA SER A 123 -24.19 14.88 2.92
C SER A 123 -22.90 14.77 2.06
N ALA A 124 -22.61 15.82 1.27
CA ALA A 124 -21.37 15.90 0.48
C ALA A 124 -20.11 15.68 1.34
N GLY A 125 -20.17 15.97 2.64
CA GLY A 125 -19.08 15.74 3.59
C GLY A 125 -18.81 14.26 3.86
N VAL A 126 -19.83 13.43 4.02
CA VAL A 126 -19.69 11.97 4.25
C VAL A 126 -19.08 11.31 3.00
N TYR A 127 -19.59 11.67 1.83
CA TYR A 127 -19.04 11.18 0.56
C TYR A 127 -17.56 11.57 0.39
N GLY A 128 -17.18 12.79 0.71
CA GLY A 128 -15.79 13.27 0.67
C GLY A 128 -14.89 12.50 1.64
N PHE A 129 -15.36 12.19 2.84
CA PHE A 129 -14.64 11.40 3.83
C PHE A 129 -14.42 9.96 3.35
N ILE A 130 -15.46 9.28 2.85
CA ILE A 130 -15.36 7.90 2.33
C ILE A 130 -14.40 7.85 1.14
N LYS A 131 -14.48 8.83 0.24
CA LYS A 131 -13.56 8.95 -0.90
C LYS A 131 -12.12 9.12 -0.42
N GLY A 132 -11.85 10.02 0.52
CA GLY A 132 -10.53 10.23 1.10
C GLY A 132 -9.98 8.97 1.77
N LEU A 133 -10.83 8.26 2.52
CA LEU A 133 -10.43 7.00 3.16
C LEU A 133 -10.03 5.93 2.12
N ARG A 134 -10.77 5.82 1.02
CA ARG A 134 -10.45 4.92 -0.08
C ARG A 134 -9.10 5.24 -0.70
N GLU A 135 -8.85 6.52 -0.96
CA GLU A 135 -7.63 6.99 -1.62
C GLU A 135 -6.38 6.79 -0.76
N MET A 136 -6.51 6.88 0.58
CA MET A 136 -5.37 6.82 1.51
C MET A 136 -5.17 5.45 2.17
N ALA A 137 -6.18 4.60 2.23
CA ALA A 137 -6.12 3.35 2.99
C ALA A 137 -5.32 2.23 2.31
N SER A 138 -4.92 2.39 1.04
CA SER A 138 -4.12 1.42 0.31
C SER A 138 -2.99 2.11 -0.46
N PRO A 139 -1.74 1.64 -0.36
CA PRO A 139 -0.62 2.22 -1.11
C PRO A 139 -0.80 2.09 -2.63
N VAL A 140 -1.49 1.06 -3.10
CA VAL A 140 -1.78 0.85 -4.53
C VAL A 140 -2.81 1.85 -5.04
N ILE A 141 -3.89 2.07 -4.28
CA ILE A 141 -4.91 3.07 -4.65
C ILE A 141 -4.33 4.48 -4.54
N LEU A 142 -3.53 4.76 -3.52
CA LEU A 142 -2.84 6.04 -3.40
C LEU A 142 -1.93 6.32 -4.60
N ALA A 143 -1.18 5.31 -5.06
CA ALA A 143 -0.37 5.41 -6.27
C ALA A 143 -1.25 5.68 -7.52
N TYR A 144 -2.35 4.95 -7.68
CA TYR A 144 -3.30 5.16 -8.79
C TYR A 144 -3.92 6.56 -8.77
N THR A 145 -4.38 7.02 -7.60
CA THR A 145 -4.95 8.36 -7.44
C THR A 145 -3.92 9.45 -7.72
N PHE A 146 -2.67 9.22 -7.32
CA PHE A 146 -1.57 10.15 -7.62
C PHE A 146 -1.34 10.27 -9.13
N VAL A 147 -1.34 9.16 -9.87
CA VAL A 147 -1.26 9.17 -11.34
C VAL A 147 -2.41 9.95 -11.96
N GLY A 148 -3.64 9.71 -11.51
CA GLY A 148 -4.82 10.44 -12.00
C GLY A 148 -4.74 11.95 -11.75
N LYS A 149 -4.36 12.35 -10.54
CA LYS A 149 -4.19 13.77 -10.16
C LYS A 149 -3.02 14.45 -10.90
N TYR A 150 -1.98 13.70 -11.23
CA TYR A 150 -0.90 14.19 -12.07
C TYR A 150 -1.40 14.51 -13.49
N ALA A 151 -2.20 13.62 -14.08
CA ALA A 151 -2.79 13.83 -15.41
C ALA A 151 -3.76 15.04 -15.44
N GLU A 152 -4.40 15.36 -14.32
CA GLU A 152 -5.28 16.54 -14.14
C GLU A 152 -4.53 17.84 -13.80
N GLU A 153 -3.18 17.81 -13.71
CA GLU A 153 -2.32 18.91 -13.26
C GLU A 153 -2.62 19.42 -11.82
N ASN A 154 -3.39 18.65 -11.04
CA ASN A 154 -3.81 18.99 -9.68
C ASN A 154 -3.19 18.03 -8.63
N TYR A 155 -1.87 17.89 -8.66
CA TYR A 155 -1.14 16.91 -7.84
C TYR A 155 -0.50 17.49 -6.57
N GLY A 156 -0.52 18.81 -6.35
CA GLY A 156 0.19 19.45 -5.23
C GLY A 156 -0.21 18.92 -3.86
N GLY A 157 -1.51 18.78 -3.60
CA GLY A 157 -2.02 18.27 -2.32
C GLY A 157 -1.70 16.79 -2.08
N ILE A 158 -1.87 15.96 -3.10
CA ILE A 158 -1.64 14.52 -2.98
C ILE A 158 -0.15 14.17 -2.92
N LEU A 159 0.70 14.99 -3.53
CA LEU A 159 2.17 14.82 -3.48
C LEU A 159 2.68 14.79 -2.03
N GLY A 160 2.21 15.72 -1.19
CA GLY A 160 2.56 15.76 0.22
C GLY A 160 2.16 14.50 0.96
N ILE A 161 0.96 13.97 0.68
CA ILE A 161 0.46 12.73 1.29
C ILE A 161 1.30 11.54 0.84
N VAL A 162 1.59 11.42 -0.46
CA VAL A 162 2.42 10.33 -1.01
C VAL A 162 3.82 10.36 -0.41
N LEU A 163 4.44 11.53 -0.30
CA LEU A 163 5.75 11.70 0.35
C LEU A 163 5.71 11.24 1.82
N LEU A 164 4.71 11.70 2.59
CA LEU A 164 4.56 11.35 3.99
C LEU A 164 4.38 9.85 4.18
N VAL A 165 3.50 9.22 3.40
CA VAL A 165 3.25 7.77 3.46
C VAL A 165 4.48 6.98 3.03
N THR A 166 5.20 7.42 2.00
CA THR A 166 6.45 6.79 1.54
C THR A 166 7.51 6.83 2.63
N ILE A 167 7.70 7.97 3.28
CA ILE A 167 8.65 8.12 4.40
C ILE A 167 8.22 7.24 5.57
N ALA A 168 6.94 7.24 5.92
CA ALA A 168 6.42 6.42 7.02
C ALA A 168 6.67 4.92 6.77
N PHE A 169 6.36 4.41 5.58
CA PHE A 169 6.64 3.02 5.23
C PHE A 169 8.13 2.72 5.18
N GLY A 170 8.97 3.64 4.69
CA GLY A 170 10.42 3.50 4.70
C GLY A 170 10.98 3.40 6.11
N VAL A 171 10.55 4.28 7.01
CA VAL A 171 10.97 4.29 8.43
C VAL A 171 10.50 3.02 9.14
N LEU A 172 9.22 2.66 9.01
CA LEU A 172 8.67 1.44 9.60
C LEU A 172 9.36 0.18 9.04
N GLY A 173 9.59 0.12 7.74
CA GLY A 173 10.31 -0.96 7.07
C GLY A 173 11.75 -1.09 7.56
N TYR A 174 12.46 0.03 7.73
CA TYR A 174 13.80 0.07 8.30
C TYR A 174 13.83 -0.49 9.73
N TYR A 175 12.95 -0.01 10.60
CA TYR A 175 12.88 -0.51 11.99
C TYR A 175 12.46 -1.98 12.03
N ALA A 176 11.49 -2.38 11.23
CA ALA A 176 11.07 -3.77 11.14
C ALA A 176 12.23 -4.67 10.68
N PHE A 177 13.05 -4.23 9.72
CA PHE A 177 14.21 -4.97 9.25
C PHE A 177 15.31 -5.09 10.31
N VAL A 178 15.66 -3.98 10.97
CA VAL A 178 16.75 -3.93 11.96
C VAL A 178 16.42 -4.76 13.21
N TYR A 179 15.18 -4.66 13.70
CA TYR A 179 14.75 -5.34 14.93
C TYR A 179 14.14 -6.73 14.66
N ARG A 180 14.17 -7.22 13.42
CA ARG A 180 13.68 -8.55 13.08
C ARG A 180 14.48 -9.63 13.82
N LYS A 181 13.77 -10.50 14.57
CA LYS A 181 14.37 -11.67 15.20
C LYS A 181 14.42 -12.82 14.19
N SER A 182 15.62 -13.40 13.99
CA SER A 182 15.83 -14.54 13.06
C SER A 182 15.07 -15.79 13.50
N GLU A 183 14.95 -16.02 14.81
CA GLU A 183 14.27 -17.17 15.42
C GLU A 183 12.79 -17.29 15.04
N ARG A 184 12.16 -16.20 14.59
CA ARG A 184 10.75 -16.16 14.18
C ARG A 184 10.51 -16.37 12.69
N THR A 185 11.53 -16.79 11.99
CA THR A 185 11.39 -17.18 10.57
C THR A 185 10.57 -18.46 10.48
N GLY A 186 9.58 -18.48 9.59
CA GLY A 186 8.60 -19.58 9.49
C GLY A 186 7.30 -19.36 10.25
N MET A 187 7.27 -18.41 11.22
CA MET A 187 6.01 -18.02 11.86
C MET A 187 5.18 -17.10 10.94
N ALA A 188 3.85 -17.03 11.15
CA ALA A 188 2.99 -16.13 10.39
C ALA A 188 3.47 -14.67 10.47
N PHE A 189 3.73 -14.19 11.69
CA PHE A 189 4.24 -12.83 11.95
C PHE A 189 5.48 -12.87 12.83
N VAL A 190 6.46 -12.05 12.45
CA VAL A 190 7.70 -11.89 13.22
C VAL A 190 7.45 -11.14 14.53
N PHE A 191 6.54 -10.15 14.51
CA PHE A 191 6.15 -9.36 15.66
C PHE A 191 4.74 -9.78 16.13
N PRO A 192 4.57 -10.27 17.38
CA PRO A 192 3.27 -10.78 17.85
C PRO A 192 2.15 -9.74 17.87
N TRP A 193 2.50 -8.48 18.15
CA TRP A 193 1.54 -7.37 18.17
C TRP A 193 0.98 -7.04 16.79
N VAL A 194 1.75 -7.26 15.71
CA VAL A 194 1.31 -7.06 14.32
C VAL A 194 0.14 -7.99 14.00
N GLY A 195 0.19 -9.24 14.45
CA GLY A 195 -0.92 -10.18 14.26
C GLY A 195 -2.24 -9.71 14.86
N LYS A 196 -2.18 -8.98 16.00
CA LYS A 196 -3.38 -8.39 16.62
C LYS A 196 -3.96 -7.26 15.77
N ILE A 197 -3.09 -6.36 15.26
CA ILE A 197 -3.53 -5.26 14.39
C ILE A 197 -4.15 -5.79 13.09
N ILE A 198 -3.49 -6.76 12.44
CA ILE A 198 -3.97 -7.34 11.18
C ILE A 198 -5.31 -8.06 11.41
N ARG A 199 -5.45 -8.79 12.52
CA ARG A 199 -6.74 -9.40 12.88
C ARG A 199 -7.83 -8.35 13.01
N PHE A 200 -7.58 -7.25 13.72
CA PHE A 200 -8.53 -6.15 13.83
C PHE A 200 -8.87 -5.54 12.47
N MET A 201 -7.88 -5.32 11.61
CA MET A 201 -8.08 -4.79 10.25
C MET A 201 -8.92 -5.72 9.36
N ILE A 202 -8.87 -7.04 9.57
CA ILE A 202 -9.69 -7.99 8.80
C ILE A 202 -11.09 -8.14 9.41
N VAL A 203 -11.17 -8.23 10.73
CA VAL A 203 -12.44 -8.45 11.44
C VAL A 203 -13.41 -7.28 11.25
N VAL A 204 -12.92 -6.04 11.30
CA VAL A 204 -13.81 -4.87 11.17
C VAL A 204 -14.53 -4.82 9.82
N PRO A 205 -13.87 -4.78 8.66
CA PRO A 205 -14.59 -4.77 7.38
C PRO A 205 -15.29 -6.09 7.10
N GLY A 206 -14.77 -7.23 7.60
CA GLY A 206 -15.43 -8.53 7.49
C GLY A 206 -16.76 -8.57 8.25
N GLY A 207 -16.78 -8.15 9.51
CA GLY A 207 -17.98 -8.07 10.32
C GLY A 207 -19.01 -7.09 9.75
N LEU A 208 -18.54 -5.91 9.31
CA LEU A 208 -19.40 -4.94 8.62
C LEU A 208 -19.98 -5.53 7.33
N GLY A 209 -19.19 -6.22 6.52
CA GLY A 209 -19.66 -6.83 5.27
C GLY A 209 -20.70 -7.93 5.51
N ILE A 210 -20.44 -8.81 6.49
CA ILE A 210 -21.41 -9.84 6.91
C ILE A 210 -22.69 -9.21 7.43
N GLY A 211 -22.61 -8.16 8.26
CA GLY A 211 -23.76 -7.42 8.73
C GLY A 211 -24.62 -6.89 7.58
N LEU A 212 -24.01 -6.35 6.52
CA LEU A 212 -24.72 -5.88 5.32
C LEU A 212 -25.41 -7.02 4.56
N ILE A 213 -24.75 -8.18 4.41
CA ILE A 213 -25.35 -9.34 3.76
C ILE A 213 -26.63 -9.76 4.51
N PHE A 214 -26.55 -9.86 5.83
CA PHE A 214 -27.73 -10.19 6.65
C PHE A 214 -28.82 -9.11 6.61
N TYR A 215 -28.46 -7.84 6.49
CA TYR A 215 -29.42 -6.76 6.29
C TYR A 215 -30.18 -6.88 4.96
N MET A 216 -29.56 -7.39 3.92
CA MET A 216 -30.17 -7.51 2.58
C MET A 216 -31.02 -8.78 2.40
N LEU A 217 -30.88 -9.79 3.26
CA LEU A 217 -31.57 -11.06 3.12
C LEU A 217 -33.11 -10.97 3.33
N PRO A 218 -33.65 -10.30 4.39
CA PRO A 218 -35.07 -10.22 4.60
C PRO A 218 -35.74 -9.09 3.80
N SER A 219 -36.95 -9.33 3.31
CA SER A 219 -37.82 -8.33 2.67
C SER A 219 -38.66 -7.49 3.66
N ASP A 220 -38.68 -7.88 4.95
CA ASP A 220 -39.55 -7.33 5.97
C ASP A 220 -38.87 -6.34 6.92
N ASN A 221 -39.71 -5.76 7.85
CA ASN A 221 -39.28 -4.81 8.88
C ASN A 221 -38.26 -5.35 9.90
N SER A 222 -37.88 -6.64 9.82
CA SER A 222 -36.90 -7.30 10.68
C SER A 222 -35.41 -7.06 10.27
N ARG A 223 -35.16 -6.24 9.25
CA ARG A 223 -33.81 -5.98 8.70
C ARG A 223 -32.76 -5.57 9.74
N ILE A 224 -33.17 -4.73 10.70
CA ILE A 224 -32.26 -4.24 11.75
C ILE A 224 -31.81 -5.39 12.68
N VAL A 225 -32.75 -6.31 13.02
CA VAL A 225 -32.43 -7.46 13.87
C VAL A 225 -31.46 -8.39 13.18
N TRP A 226 -31.68 -8.67 11.90
CA TRP A 226 -30.77 -9.47 11.09
C TRP A 226 -29.41 -8.81 10.90
N TRP A 227 -29.37 -7.49 10.76
CA TRP A 227 -28.12 -6.75 10.70
C TRP A 227 -27.29 -6.89 11.99
N ILE A 228 -27.91 -6.71 13.16
CA ILE A 228 -27.26 -6.90 14.48
C ILE A 228 -26.73 -8.33 14.60
N PHE A 229 -27.57 -9.32 14.21
CA PHE A 229 -27.17 -10.72 14.20
C PHE A 229 -25.95 -10.97 13.32
N GLY A 230 -25.94 -10.40 12.11
CA GLY A 230 -24.81 -10.50 11.18
C GLY A 230 -23.52 -9.86 11.72
N LEU A 231 -23.63 -8.72 12.41
CA LEU A 231 -22.48 -8.08 13.08
C LEU A 231 -21.88 -8.99 14.18
N ILE A 232 -22.75 -9.56 15.03
CA ILE A 232 -22.30 -10.45 16.12
C ILE A 232 -21.69 -11.74 15.54
N PHE A 233 -22.26 -12.28 14.48
CA PHE A 233 -21.76 -13.51 13.84
C PHE A 233 -20.48 -13.30 13.06
N GLY A 234 -20.25 -12.09 12.56
CA GLY A 234 -19.08 -11.73 11.72
C GLY A 234 -17.85 -11.28 12.51
N THR A 235 -17.97 -11.05 13.82
CA THR A 235 -16.85 -10.67 14.73
C THR A 235 -16.37 -11.82 15.57
#